data_1a5fb9748e482f24244c6cd98f050752
#
_entry.id   1a5fb9748e482f24244c6cd98f050752
#
_cell.length_a   1.000
_cell.length_b   1.000
_cell.length_c   1.000
_cell.angle_alpha   90.00
_cell.angle_beta   90.00
_cell.angle_gamma   90.00
#
_symmetry.space_group_name_H-M   'P 1'
#
loop_
_entity.id
_entity.type
_entity.pdbx_description
1 polymer ?
#
loop_
_entity_poly.entity_id
_entity_poly.type
_entity_poly.pdbx_seq_one_letter_code
_entity_poly.pdbx_strand_id
1 'polypeptide(L)' 'MRLKVYFLLALAHYCKIEQGALQKSSGLGANTLSVWKTNDRHPTAERFYMAQAALVELAGLPVVCKEWDIEVLAKHVIK' A
#
# COMPACT_ATOMS: atom_id res chain seq x y z
N MET A 1 5.32 -12.14 -1.62
CA MET A 1 5.08 -10.84 -0.98
C MET A 1 5.58 -9.65 -1.79
N ARG A 2 6.68 -9.84 -2.49
CA ARG A 2 7.20 -8.78 -3.35
C ARG A 2 6.19 -8.28 -4.37
N LEU A 3 5.45 -9.21 -4.96
CA LEU A 3 4.40 -8.87 -5.91
C LEU A 3 3.30 -8.04 -5.25
N LYS A 4 2.96 -8.35 -4.00
CA LYS A 4 1.93 -7.58 -3.28
C LYS A 4 2.39 -6.15 -3.01
N VAL A 5 3.66 -5.97 -2.66
CA VAL A 5 4.22 -4.64 -2.48
C VAL A 5 4.16 -3.86 -3.79
N TYR A 6 4.46 -4.52 -4.90
CA TYR A 6 4.37 -3.89 -6.21
C TYR A 6 2.95 -3.39 -6.49
N PHE A 7 1.94 -4.22 -6.23
CA PHE A 7 0.55 -3.79 -6.43
C PHE A 7 0.19 -2.62 -5.53
N LEU A 8 0.64 -2.64 -4.28
CA LEU A 8 0.37 -1.56 -3.34
C LEU A 8 0.95 -0.24 -3.85
N LEU A 9 2.20 -0.25 -4.28
CA LEU A 9 2.87 0.96 -4.76
C LEU A 9 2.31 1.43 -6.09
N ALA A 10 1.97 0.50 -6.98
CA ALA A 10 1.35 0.83 -8.26
C ALA A 10 -0.01 1.49 -8.05
N LEU A 11 -0.80 0.96 -7.12
CA LEU A 11 -2.10 1.52 -6.80
C LEU A 11 -1.96 2.93 -6.20
N ALA A 12 -1.00 3.12 -5.30
CA ALA A 12 -0.73 4.43 -4.72
C ALA A 12 -0.35 5.43 -5.83
N HIS A 13 0.50 5.02 -6.74
CA HIS A 13 0.90 5.87 -7.86
C HIS A 13 -0.30 6.22 -8.75
N TYR A 14 -1.14 5.23 -9.03
CA TYR A 14 -2.34 5.46 -9.83
C TYR A 14 -3.27 6.48 -9.17
N CYS A 15 -3.40 6.42 -7.86
CA CYS A 15 -4.24 7.34 -7.09
C CYS A 15 -3.54 8.67 -6.80
N LYS A 16 -2.34 8.87 -7.32
CA LYS A 16 -1.54 10.09 -7.11
C LYS A 16 -1.20 10.34 -5.65
N ILE A 17 -0.96 9.27 -4.93
CA ILE A 17 -0.55 9.33 -3.52
C ILE A 17 0.97 9.19 -3.46
N GLU A 18 1.64 10.20 -2.93
CA GLU A 18 3.09 10.16 -2.80
C GLU A 18 3.51 9.13 -1.75
N GLN A 19 4.66 8.49 -1.99
CA GLN A 19 5.18 7.50 -1.08
C GLN A 19 5.37 8.06 0.33
N GLY A 20 5.86 9.29 0.45
CA GLY A 20 6.03 9.94 1.74
C GLY A 20 4.72 10.14 2.48
N ALA A 21 3.67 10.53 1.77
CA ALA A 21 2.35 10.70 2.37
C ALA A 21 1.80 9.37 2.85
N LEU A 22 1.96 8.32 2.06
CA LEU A 22 1.51 6.99 2.42
C LEU A 22 2.25 6.47 3.66
N GLN A 23 3.55 6.64 3.70
CA GLN A 23 4.36 6.22 4.83
C GLN A 23 3.96 6.95 6.11
N LYS A 24 3.79 8.26 6.03
CA LYS A 24 3.41 9.08 7.18
C LYS A 24 2.02 8.67 7.70
N SER A 25 1.07 8.52 6.81
CA SER A 25 -0.29 8.17 7.17
C SER A 25 -0.41 6.76 7.74
N SER A 26 0.43 5.84 7.28
CA SER A 26 0.40 4.46 7.74
C SER A 26 1.02 4.26 9.13
N GLY A 27 1.79 5.22 9.60
CA GLY A 27 2.49 5.10 10.87
C GLY A 27 3.73 4.21 10.81
N LEU A 28 4.16 3.82 9.62
CA LEU A 28 5.36 3.01 9.46
C LEU A 28 6.61 3.86 9.65
N GLY A 29 7.71 3.22 10.03
CA GLY A 29 8.98 3.91 10.21
C GLY A 29 9.53 4.49 8.93
N ALA A 30 10.45 5.45 9.08
CA ALA A 30 11.09 6.08 7.94
C ALA A 30 11.75 5.03 7.04
N ASN A 31 11.66 5.22 5.74
CA ASN A 31 12.26 4.34 4.74
C ASN A 31 11.64 2.95 4.61
N THR A 32 10.58 2.65 5.35
CA THR A 32 9.97 1.32 5.29
C THR A 32 9.52 0.95 3.88
N LEU A 33 8.82 1.86 3.20
CA LEU A 33 8.34 1.60 1.84
C LEU A 33 9.50 1.48 0.86
N SER A 34 10.54 2.29 1.03
CA SER A 34 11.74 2.19 0.19
C SER A 34 12.44 0.85 0.37
N VAL A 35 12.52 0.36 1.60
CA VAL A 35 13.12 -0.94 1.89
C VAL A 35 12.33 -2.06 1.23
N TRP A 36 11.00 -2.01 1.32
CA TRP A 36 10.16 -3.01 0.65
C TRP A 36 10.34 -2.99 -0.86
N LYS A 37 10.53 -1.82 -1.43
CA LYS A 37 10.66 -1.64 -2.87
C LYS A 37 12.00 -2.17 -3.39
N THR A 38 13.08 -1.96 -2.65
CA THR A 38 14.44 -2.22 -3.13
C THR A 38 15.08 -3.49 -2.59
N ASN A 39 14.58 -4.03 -1.48
CA ASN A 39 15.15 -5.22 -0.84
C ASN A 39 14.18 -6.39 -0.92
N ASP A 40 14.72 -7.59 -0.69
CA ASP A 40 13.92 -8.81 -0.68
C ASP A 40 13.18 -9.03 0.63
N ARG A 41 13.17 -8.05 1.51
CA ARG A 41 12.44 -8.16 2.76
C ARG A 41 10.95 -8.08 2.50
N HIS A 42 10.25 -9.03 3.09
CA HIS A 42 8.80 -9.07 2.99
C HIS A 42 8.19 -8.38 4.20
N PRO A 43 7.20 -7.51 4.00
CA PRO A 43 6.49 -6.94 5.14
C PRO A 43 5.72 -8.03 5.88
N THR A 44 5.54 -7.83 7.19
CA THR A 44 4.62 -8.68 7.93
C THR A 44 3.19 -8.37 7.45
N ALA A 45 2.28 -9.32 7.66
CA ALA A 45 0.89 -9.11 7.29
C ALA A 45 0.32 -7.87 7.98
N GLU A 46 0.67 -7.65 9.24
CA GLU A 46 0.20 -6.50 10.00
C GLU A 46 0.70 -5.20 9.40
N ARG A 47 1.99 -5.10 9.08
CA ARG A 47 2.55 -3.88 8.50
C ARG A 47 2.02 -3.61 7.11
N PHE A 48 1.85 -4.65 6.33
CA PHE A 48 1.25 -4.52 5.01
C PHE A 48 -0.18 -3.99 5.12
N TYR A 49 -0.95 -4.53 6.07
CA TYR A 49 -2.30 -4.05 6.31
C TYR A 49 -2.31 -2.56 6.68
N MET A 50 -1.38 -2.12 7.52
CA MET A 50 -1.29 -0.70 7.90
C MET A 50 -1.09 0.19 6.67
N ALA A 51 -0.22 -0.24 5.76
CA ALA A 51 0.03 0.52 4.53
C ALA A 51 -1.20 0.53 3.63
N GLN A 52 -1.86 -0.61 3.48
CA GLN A 52 -3.05 -0.70 2.65
C GLN A 52 -4.20 0.12 3.23
N ALA A 53 -4.38 0.07 4.55
CA ALA A 53 -5.41 0.86 5.22
C ALA A 53 -5.19 2.36 5.01
N ALA A 54 -3.94 2.81 5.13
CA ALA A 54 -3.60 4.21 4.88
C ALA A 54 -3.88 4.60 3.43
N LEU A 55 -3.54 3.71 2.49
CA LEU A 55 -3.81 3.95 1.07
C LEU A 55 -5.31 4.09 0.81
N VAL A 56 -6.12 3.21 1.38
CA VAL A 56 -7.56 3.26 1.21
C VAL A 56 -8.12 4.59 1.73
N GLU A 57 -7.65 5.05 2.88
CA GLU A 57 -8.09 6.33 3.43
C GLU A 57 -7.67 7.51 2.56
N LEU A 58 -6.41 7.55 2.16
CA LEU A 58 -5.89 8.65 1.35
C LEU A 58 -6.53 8.71 -0.03
N ALA A 59 -6.88 7.55 -0.59
CA ALA A 59 -7.51 7.47 -1.91
C ALA A 59 -9.02 7.70 -1.86
N GLY A 60 -9.60 7.77 -0.67
CA GLY A 60 -11.05 7.93 -0.52
C GLY A 60 -11.84 6.70 -0.91
N LEU A 61 -11.23 5.53 -0.83
CA LEU A 61 -11.92 4.27 -1.15
C LEU A 61 -12.78 3.80 0.01
N PRO A 62 -13.79 2.94 -0.26
CA PRO A 62 -14.62 2.40 0.82
C PRO A 62 -13.80 1.67 1.87
N VAL A 63 -14.21 1.78 3.13
CA VAL A 63 -13.48 1.18 4.26
C VAL A 63 -13.29 -0.32 4.08
N VAL A 64 -14.25 -1.01 3.47
CA VAL A 64 -14.18 -2.46 3.25
C VAL A 64 -12.95 -2.84 2.42
N CYS A 65 -12.42 -1.93 1.60
CA CYS A 65 -11.25 -2.19 0.79
C CYS A 65 -9.98 -2.42 1.60
N LYS A 66 -9.97 -2.03 2.87
CA LYS A 66 -8.84 -2.30 3.75
C LYS A 66 -8.62 -3.79 3.97
N GLU A 67 -9.67 -4.58 3.84
CA GLU A 67 -9.64 -6.03 4.05
C GLU A 67 -9.43 -6.82 2.77
N TRP A 68 -9.47 -6.17 1.62
CA TRP A 68 -9.35 -6.85 0.33
C TRP A 68 -7.91 -7.29 0.08
N ASP A 69 -7.75 -8.38 -0.68
CA ASP A 69 -6.45 -8.71 -1.24
C ASP A 69 -6.00 -7.57 -2.14
N ILE A 70 -4.73 -7.17 -2.01
CA ILE A 70 -4.23 -5.99 -2.72
C ILE A 70 -4.28 -6.18 -4.24
N GLU A 71 -4.10 -7.39 -4.75
CA GLU A 71 -4.19 -7.64 -6.18
C GLU A 71 -5.62 -7.40 -6.68
N VAL A 72 -6.60 -7.88 -5.92
CA VAL A 72 -8.01 -7.69 -6.25
C VAL A 72 -8.35 -6.20 -6.20
N LEU A 73 -7.89 -5.51 -5.18
CA LEU A 73 -8.15 -4.08 -5.03
C LEU A 73 -7.52 -3.30 -6.18
N ALA A 74 -6.28 -3.60 -6.52
CA ALA A 74 -5.59 -2.92 -7.61
C ALA A 74 -6.34 -3.12 -8.94
N LYS A 75 -6.76 -4.33 -9.22
CA LYS A 75 -7.50 -4.61 -10.45
C LYS A 75 -8.87 -3.96 -10.48
N HIS A 76 -9.46 -3.73 -9.33
CA HIS A 76 -10.74 -3.06 -9.24
C HIS A 76 -10.62 -1.55 -9.50
N VAL A 77 -9.55 -0.94 -9.00
CA VAL A 77 -9.34 0.51 -9.10
C VAL A 77 -8.65 0.90 -10.40
N ILE A 78 -7.62 0.18 -10.79
CA ILE A 78 -6.86 0.46 -12.01
C ILE A 78 -7.57 -0.23 -13.19
N LYS A 79 -8.09 0.57 -14.07
CA LYS A 79 -8.87 0.06 -15.22
C LYS A 79 -8.13 0.25 -16.52
#